data_b78ccea9f38b2bf5a82e79581c2e8499
#
_entry.id   b78ccea9f38b2bf5a82e79581c2e8499
#
_cell.length_a   1.000
_cell.length_b   1.000
_cell.length_c   1.000
_cell.angle_alpha   90.00
_cell.angle_beta   90.00
_cell.angle_gamma   90.00
#
_symmetry.space_group_name_H-M   'P 1'
#
loop_
_entity.id
_entity.type
_entity.pdbx_description
1 polymer ?
#
loop_
_entity_poly.entity_id
_entity_poly.type
_entity_poly.pdbx_seq_one_letter_code
_entity_poly.pdbx_strand_id
1 'polypeptide(L)'
;MEKMVKMKPSSIYWNGLRTVGILRYPNISLDEACEIVLRNERIKSEVTLKTESADEAADDTDALAGKTVLFSPIVPDYDVQKDATIELTKKEAQYLYDHFLDSPATCNSLTAYMLREKIRFPSFWEIPYATIPSDISDAVHLAQEFAEFIYGAHLLYNIIYADGCGIHDDEVEAIRAEFKGYCDHYHSIHLEDVLEISKCPPMTSQFLRAFDTALQEGDIDAARDLLIRRERFVKQNRAKLNNPKSYRFERPIHYYKLDYRFGTASTIINDILTGLEA
;
A
#
# COMPACT_ATOMS: atom_id res chain seq x y z
N MET A 1 24.09 20.18 4.81
CA MET A 1 23.93 19.00 3.95
C MET A 1 22.45 18.78 3.74
N GLU A 2 21.89 19.18 2.62
CA GLU A 2 20.50 18.83 2.27
C GLU A 2 20.38 17.32 2.14
N LYS A 3 19.50 16.72 2.94
CA LYS A 3 19.15 15.30 2.79
C LYS A 3 18.38 15.15 1.49
N MET A 4 19.02 14.67 0.44
CA MET A 4 18.34 14.29 -0.78
C MET A 4 17.27 13.26 -0.49
N VAL A 5 16.03 13.53 -0.91
CA VAL A 5 14.92 12.60 -0.81
C VAL A 5 15.28 11.37 -1.63
N LYS A 6 15.30 10.17 -1.00
CA LYS A 6 15.70 8.90 -1.64
C LYS A 6 14.80 8.50 -2.81
N MET A 7 13.55 8.91 -2.79
CA MET A 7 12.57 8.62 -3.86
C MET A 7 11.86 9.91 -4.25
N LYS A 8 11.72 10.13 -5.54
CA LYS A 8 10.99 11.30 -6.06
C LYS A 8 9.48 11.10 -5.78
N PRO A 9 8.73 12.17 -5.45
CA PRO A 9 7.27 12.08 -5.27
C PRO A 9 6.57 11.42 -6.46
N SER A 10 6.96 11.74 -7.69
CA SER A 10 6.43 11.13 -8.91
C SER A 10 6.54 9.60 -8.90
N SER A 11 7.66 9.03 -8.43
CA SER A 11 7.85 7.59 -8.35
C SER A 11 6.98 6.95 -7.27
N ILE A 12 6.67 7.68 -6.18
CA ILE A 12 5.83 7.18 -5.08
C ILE A 12 4.37 7.15 -5.51
N TYR A 13 3.89 8.22 -6.13
CA TYR A 13 2.46 8.39 -6.44
C TYR A 13 2.06 7.77 -7.78
N TRP A 14 3.01 7.43 -8.66
CA TRP A 14 2.74 6.94 -10.01
C TRP A 14 1.78 5.75 -10.05
N ASN A 15 2.03 4.76 -9.19
CA ASN A 15 1.19 3.58 -9.11
C ASN A 15 -0.23 3.91 -8.60
N GLY A 16 -0.35 4.83 -7.63
CA GLY A 16 -1.64 5.29 -7.13
C GLY A 16 -2.46 5.97 -8.23
N LEU A 17 -1.87 6.93 -8.96
CA LEU A 17 -2.51 7.63 -10.07
C LEU A 17 -3.01 6.67 -11.15
N ARG A 18 -2.24 5.61 -11.43
CA ARG A 18 -2.62 4.56 -12.36
C ARG A 18 -3.78 3.73 -11.81
N THR A 19 -3.71 3.32 -10.54
CA THR A 19 -4.71 2.45 -9.91
C THR A 19 -6.08 3.11 -9.83
N VAL A 20 -6.13 4.39 -9.49
CA VAL A 20 -7.40 5.15 -9.43
C VAL A 20 -7.84 5.70 -10.79
N GLY A 21 -7.14 5.38 -11.89
CA GLY A 21 -7.58 5.75 -13.24
C GLY A 21 -7.36 7.22 -13.62
N ILE A 22 -6.60 7.99 -12.83
CA ILE A 22 -6.21 9.37 -13.16
C ILE A 22 -5.27 9.39 -14.35
N LEU A 23 -4.42 8.37 -14.47
CA LEU A 23 -3.56 8.17 -15.62
C LEU A 23 -4.34 7.52 -16.77
N ARG A 24 -4.46 8.18 -17.92
CA ARG A 24 -5.22 7.69 -19.08
C ARG A 24 -4.63 6.42 -19.72
N TYR A 25 -3.33 6.22 -19.55
CA TYR A 25 -2.60 5.07 -20.10
C TYR A 25 -2.06 4.22 -18.95
N PRO A 26 -2.81 3.21 -18.49
CA PRO A 26 -2.47 2.46 -17.26
C PRO A 26 -1.17 1.66 -17.35
N ASN A 27 -0.71 1.35 -18.58
CA ASN A 27 0.50 0.54 -18.80
C ASN A 27 1.76 1.38 -19.06
N ILE A 28 1.66 2.71 -19.06
CA ILE A 28 2.81 3.58 -19.29
C ILE A 28 3.72 3.64 -18.05
N SER A 29 5.02 3.52 -18.26
CA SER A 29 6.03 3.76 -17.23
C SER A 29 6.20 5.25 -16.95
N LEU A 30 6.82 5.58 -15.82
CA LEU A 30 7.16 6.97 -15.51
C LEU A 30 8.13 7.57 -16.55
N ASP A 31 9.09 6.77 -17.03
CA ASP A 31 10.09 7.23 -18.01
C ASP A 31 9.43 7.51 -19.37
N GLU A 32 8.58 6.63 -19.85
CA GLU A 32 7.78 6.86 -21.07
C GLU A 32 6.88 8.10 -20.95
N ALA A 33 6.27 8.31 -19.78
CA ALA A 33 5.47 9.51 -19.54
C ALA A 33 6.33 10.78 -19.58
N CYS A 34 7.54 10.76 -19.02
CA CYS A 34 8.47 11.87 -19.13
C CYS A 34 8.86 12.16 -20.58
N GLU A 35 9.08 11.15 -21.41
CA GLU A 35 9.36 11.31 -22.85
C GLU A 35 8.18 11.96 -23.60
N ILE A 36 6.95 11.55 -23.28
CA ILE A 36 5.75 12.17 -23.85
C ILE A 36 5.64 13.65 -23.48
N VAL A 37 5.89 14.00 -22.21
CA VAL A 37 5.88 15.41 -21.76
C VAL A 37 6.91 16.20 -22.51
N LEU A 38 8.14 15.72 -22.61
CA LEU A 38 9.22 16.39 -23.35
C LEU A 38 8.87 16.56 -24.84
N ARG A 39 8.25 15.56 -25.45
CA ARG A 39 7.77 15.67 -26.84
C ARG A 39 6.68 16.71 -26.99
N ASN A 40 5.70 16.74 -26.08
CA ASN A 40 4.64 17.75 -26.07
C ASN A 40 5.20 19.18 -25.93
N GLU A 41 6.22 19.38 -25.07
CA GLU A 41 6.88 20.68 -24.91
C GLU A 41 7.64 21.10 -26.17
N ARG A 42 8.30 20.19 -26.88
CA ARG A 42 8.94 20.47 -28.18
C ARG A 42 7.92 20.90 -29.23
N ILE A 43 6.81 20.18 -29.35
CA ILE A 43 5.72 20.53 -30.27
C ILE A 43 5.20 21.93 -29.95
N LYS A 44 4.98 22.24 -28.65
CA LYS A 44 4.55 23.58 -28.22
C LYS A 44 5.55 24.68 -28.63
N SER A 45 6.84 24.46 -28.41
CA SER A 45 7.90 25.40 -28.79
C SER A 45 7.97 25.61 -30.30
N GLU A 46 7.85 24.56 -31.09
CA GLU A 46 7.87 24.64 -32.57
C GLU A 46 6.66 25.40 -33.13
N VAL A 47 5.48 25.23 -32.49
CA VAL A 47 4.27 25.98 -32.88
C VAL A 47 4.41 27.45 -32.51
N THR A 48 4.92 27.78 -31.32
CA THR A 48 5.15 29.18 -30.89
C THR A 48 6.12 29.89 -31.84
N LEU A 49 7.21 29.23 -32.25
CA LEU A 49 8.17 29.79 -33.21
C LEU A 49 7.55 30.01 -34.59
N LYS A 50 6.62 29.17 -35.03
CA LYS A 50 5.94 29.34 -36.31
C LYS A 50 4.91 30.47 -36.28
N THR A 51 4.20 30.65 -35.15
CA THR A 51 3.22 31.73 -34.98
C THR A 51 3.90 33.11 -34.84
N GLU A 52 5.09 33.19 -34.29
CA GLU A 52 5.85 34.44 -34.24
C GLU A 52 6.42 34.86 -35.63
N SER A 53 6.52 33.91 -36.57
CA SER A 53 7.03 34.13 -37.90
C SER A 53 5.95 34.25 -38.99
N ALA A 54 4.66 34.10 -38.66
CA ALA A 54 3.56 34.19 -39.60
C ALA A 54 2.50 35.21 -39.13
N ASP A 55 2.30 36.23 -39.94
CA ASP A 55 1.27 37.28 -39.75
C ASP A 55 -0.19 36.78 -39.99
N GLU A 56 -0.44 35.47 -40.02
CA GLU A 56 -1.78 34.91 -40.21
C GLU A 56 -2.09 33.92 -39.10
N ALA A 57 -3.24 34.14 -38.46
CA ALA A 57 -3.80 33.30 -37.41
C ALA A 57 -4.05 31.85 -37.92
N ALA A 58 -3.13 30.98 -37.65
CA ALA A 58 -3.36 29.53 -37.83
C ALA A 58 -4.32 29.03 -36.77
N ASP A 59 -5.33 28.29 -37.21
CA ASP A 59 -6.35 27.65 -36.35
C ASP A 59 -5.66 26.75 -35.32
N ASP A 60 -5.72 27.14 -34.03
CA ASP A 60 -5.06 26.50 -32.87
C ASP A 60 -5.47 25.02 -32.68
N THR A 61 -6.49 24.53 -33.37
CA THR A 61 -7.00 23.18 -33.29
C THR A 61 -6.05 22.12 -33.85
N ASP A 62 -5.29 22.43 -34.90
CA ASP A 62 -4.37 21.47 -35.55
C ASP A 62 -3.07 21.29 -34.76
N ALA A 63 -2.63 22.31 -34.00
CA ALA A 63 -1.46 22.25 -33.14
C ALA A 63 -1.65 21.37 -31.90
N LEU A 64 -2.89 21.23 -31.41
CA LEU A 64 -3.26 20.36 -30.29
C LEU A 64 -3.43 18.90 -30.71
N ALA A 65 -3.71 18.63 -31.98
CA ALA A 65 -3.94 17.27 -32.51
C ALA A 65 -2.73 16.31 -32.35
N GLY A 66 -1.53 16.85 -32.16
CA GLY A 66 -0.31 16.06 -31.92
C GLY A 66 0.03 15.81 -30.43
N LYS A 67 -0.69 16.43 -29.49
CA LYS A 67 -0.40 16.28 -28.05
C LYS A 67 -1.06 15.05 -27.46
N THR A 68 -0.25 14.24 -26.75
CA THR A 68 -0.75 13.13 -25.97
C THR A 68 -1.10 13.63 -24.55
N VAL A 69 -2.37 13.54 -24.19
CA VAL A 69 -2.86 13.90 -22.84
C VAL A 69 -2.71 12.71 -21.91
N LEU A 70 -1.82 12.80 -20.93
CA LEU A 70 -1.49 11.71 -20.00
C LEU A 70 -2.51 11.54 -18.88
N PHE A 71 -3.08 12.64 -18.41
CA PHE A 71 -3.94 12.66 -17.23
C PHE A 71 -5.36 13.06 -17.61
N SER A 72 -6.33 12.54 -16.86
CA SER A 72 -7.67 13.10 -16.87
C SER A 72 -7.62 14.53 -16.32
N PRO A 73 -8.31 15.50 -16.93
CA PRO A 73 -8.28 16.88 -16.45
C PRO A 73 -8.91 16.97 -15.06
N ILE A 74 -8.24 17.61 -14.12
CA ILE A 74 -8.74 17.78 -12.75
C ILE A 74 -9.63 19.01 -12.67
N VAL A 75 -9.07 20.18 -12.88
CA VAL A 75 -9.78 21.47 -12.87
C VAL A 75 -9.15 22.37 -13.92
N PRO A 76 -9.93 22.99 -14.83
CA PRO A 76 -9.42 24.04 -15.68
C PRO A 76 -9.00 25.25 -14.85
N ASP A 77 -7.92 25.93 -15.23
CA ASP A 77 -7.48 27.20 -14.65
C ASP A 77 -7.01 27.18 -13.19
N TYR A 78 -6.53 26.02 -12.69
CA TYR A 78 -5.96 25.88 -11.36
C TYR A 78 -4.53 26.46 -11.30
N ASP A 79 -4.33 27.50 -10.48
CA ASP A 79 -3.00 28.08 -10.22
C ASP A 79 -2.38 27.41 -8.98
N VAL A 80 -1.51 26.39 -9.20
CA VAL A 80 -0.87 25.62 -8.12
C VAL A 80 -0.13 26.52 -7.12
N GLN A 81 0.39 27.67 -7.54
CA GLN A 81 1.15 28.56 -6.64
C GLN A 81 0.26 29.38 -5.71
N LYS A 82 -0.98 29.67 -6.14
CA LYS A 82 -1.95 30.48 -5.38
C LYS A 82 -3.00 29.65 -4.68
N ASP A 83 -3.42 28.56 -5.31
CA ASP A 83 -4.65 27.85 -4.94
C ASP A 83 -4.37 26.51 -4.26
N ALA A 84 -3.07 26.09 -4.11
CA ALA A 84 -2.71 24.85 -3.48
C ALA A 84 -3.03 24.87 -1.97
N THR A 85 -3.98 24.09 -1.55
CA THR A 85 -4.33 23.82 -0.16
C THR A 85 -4.17 22.34 0.14
N ILE A 86 -4.18 21.97 1.43
CA ILE A 86 -4.16 20.57 1.86
C ILE A 86 -5.60 20.01 1.87
N GLU A 87 -6.57 20.87 2.19
CA GLU A 87 -7.99 20.52 2.15
C GLU A 87 -8.48 20.44 0.71
N LEU A 88 -9.27 19.39 0.42
CA LEU A 88 -9.88 19.23 -0.89
C LEU A 88 -11.04 20.19 -1.07
N THR A 89 -11.07 20.89 -2.20
CA THR A 89 -12.28 21.57 -2.64
C THR A 89 -13.35 20.55 -3.04
N LYS A 90 -14.60 20.94 -3.07
CA LYS A 90 -15.72 20.08 -3.50
C LYS A 90 -15.48 19.45 -4.88
N LYS A 91 -14.91 20.21 -5.83
CA LYS A 91 -14.61 19.72 -7.18
C LYS A 91 -13.51 18.65 -7.17
N GLU A 92 -12.46 18.85 -6.38
CA GLU A 92 -11.37 17.89 -6.24
C GLU A 92 -11.84 16.62 -5.52
N ALA A 93 -12.64 16.77 -4.46
CA ALA A 93 -13.24 15.66 -3.75
C ALA A 93 -14.16 14.84 -4.66
N GLN A 94 -15.02 15.49 -5.46
CA GLN A 94 -15.89 14.83 -6.43
C GLN A 94 -15.07 14.10 -7.51
N TYR A 95 -14.02 14.73 -8.03
CA TYR A 95 -13.13 14.12 -9.00
C TYR A 95 -12.48 12.83 -8.46
N LEU A 96 -11.93 12.86 -7.24
CA LEU A 96 -11.33 11.68 -6.62
C LEU A 96 -12.39 10.61 -6.32
N TYR A 97 -13.55 11.00 -5.81
CA TYR A 97 -14.66 10.10 -5.56
C TYR A 97 -15.06 9.33 -6.81
N ASP A 98 -15.30 10.03 -7.94
CA ASP A 98 -15.68 9.42 -9.19
C ASP A 98 -14.58 8.44 -9.68
N HIS A 99 -13.33 8.86 -9.61
CA HIS A 99 -12.20 8.00 -10.01
C HIS A 99 -12.06 6.71 -9.17
N PHE A 100 -12.29 6.78 -7.86
CA PHE A 100 -12.30 5.59 -7.01
C PHE A 100 -13.44 4.63 -7.34
N LEU A 101 -14.61 5.15 -7.73
CA LEU A 101 -15.79 4.34 -8.04
C LEU A 101 -15.78 3.80 -9.47
N ASP A 102 -15.18 4.51 -10.42
CA ASP A 102 -15.18 4.15 -11.83
C ASP A 102 -13.99 3.28 -12.25
N SER A 103 -12.86 3.38 -11.53
CA SER A 103 -11.68 2.60 -11.88
C SER A 103 -11.91 1.10 -11.65
N PRO A 104 -11.67 0.25 -12.67
CA PRO A 104 -11.80 -1.22 -12.54
C PRO A 104 -10.94 -1.83 -11.43
N ALA A 105 -9.85 -1.15 -11.05
CA ALA A 105 -8.95 -1.62 -9.99
C ALA A 105 -9.45 -1.31 -8.58
N THR A 106 -10.38 -0.36 -8.42
CA THR A 106 -10.85 0.10 -7.11
C THR A 106 -12.34 0.00 -6.90
N CYS A 107 -13.17 -0.05 -7.95
CA CYS A 107 -14.64 0.03 -7.86
C CYS A 107 -15.29 -1.02 -6.96
N ASN A 108 -14.67 -2.20 -6.82
CA ASN A 108 -15.12 -3.30 -5.96
C ASN A 108 -14.28 -3.42 -4.67
N SER A 109 -13.52 -2.39 -4.30
CA SER A 109 -12.71 -2.40 -3.08
C SER A 109 -13.50 -1.92 -1.86
N LEU A 110 -12.99 -2.26 -0.66
CA LEU A 110 -13.48 -1.72 0.60
C LEU A 110 -13.50 -0.18 0.59
N THR A 111 -12.47 0.46 0.01
CA THR A 111 -12.38 1.92 -0.11
C THR A 111 -13.54 2.48 -0.94
N ALA A 112 -13.86 1.89 -2.10
CA ALA A 112 -14.97 2.33 -2.93
C ALA A 112 -16.32 2.10 -2.23
N TYR A 113 -16.47 0.98 -1.50
CA TYR A 113 -17.65 0.73 -0.69
C TYR A 113 -17.84 1.79 0.39
N MET A 114 -16.78 2.10 1.16
CA MET A 114 -16.82 3.11 2.22
C MET A 114 -17.16 4.51 1.67
N LEU A 115 -16.63 4.86 0.49
CA LEU A 115 -16.96 6.12 -0.19
C LEU A 115 -18.42 6.16 -0.65
N ARG A 116 -18.90 5.08 -1.30
CA ARG A 116 -20.28 4.98 -1.83
C ARG A 116 -21.33 5.09 -0.73
N GLU A 117 -21.12 4.36 0.37
CA GLU A 117 -22.03 4.34 1.51
C GLU A 117 -21.77 5.50 2.49
N LYS A 118 -20.72 6.31 2.26
CA LYS A 118 -20.29 7.40 3.14
C LYS A 118 -20.04 6.93 4.58
N ILE A 119 -19.44 5.74 4.73
CA ILE A 119 -19.16 5.13 6.02
C ILE A 119 -17.69 5.33 6.39
N ARG A 120 -17.44 5.44 7.69
CA ARG A 120 -16.12 5.51 8.29
C ARG A 120 -16.00 4.41 9.33
N PHE A 121 -14.97 3.57 9.24
CA PHE A 121 -14.64 2.60 10.29
C PHE A 121 -13.45 3.13 11.09
N PRO A 122 -13.47 3.01 12.44
CA PRO A 122 -12.40 3.50 13.29
C PRO A 122 -11.08 2.75 13.05
N SER A 123 -11.16 1.46 12.80
CA SER A 123 -10.01 0.62 12.51
C SER A 123 -10.36 -0.53 11.55
N PHE A 124 -9.32 -1.14 10.96
CA PHE A 124 -9.47 -2.34 10.12
C PHE A 124 -10.14 -3.51 10.88
N TRP A 125 -9.93 -3.56 12.19
CA TRP A 125 -10.40 -4.63 13.07
C TRP A 125 -11.86 -4.47 13.52
N GLU A 126 -12.43 -3.28 13.32
CA GLU A 126 -13.80 -2.94 13.70
C GLU A 126 -14.78 -2.93 12.53
N ILE A 127 -14.38 -3.48 11.37
CA ILE A 127 -15.25 -3.59 10.20
C ILE A 127 -16.31 -4.67 10.47
N PRO A 128 -17.61 -4.32 10.44
CA PRO A 128 -18.68 -5.25 10.77
C PRO A 128 -19.05 -6.11 9.54
N TYR A 129 -18.64 -7.35 9.52
CA TYR A 129 -18.85 -8.29 8.39
C TYR A 129 -20.30 -8.40 7.94
N ALA A 130 -21.25 -8.40 8.87
CA ALA A 130 -22.67 -8.58 8.56
C ALA A 130 -23.30 -7.44 7.75
N THR A 131 -22.64 -6.29 7.65
CA THR A 131 -23.20 -5.09 7.01
C THR A 131 -22.52 -4.70 5.70
N ILE A 132 -21.45 -5.39 5.32
CA ILE A 132 -20.72 -5.15 4.08
C ILE A 132 -21.02 -6.27 3.06
N PRO A 133 -20.91 -5.98 1.73
CA PRO A 133 -21.11 -6.99 0.68
C PRO A 133 -20.21 -8.21 0.89
N SER A 134 -20.73 -9.41 0.54
CA SER A 134 -20.06 -10.69 0.83
C SER A 134 -18.66 -10.78 0.23
N ASP A 135 -18.47 -10.34 -1.00
CA ASP A 135 -17.17 -10.34 -1.69
C ASP A 135 -16.11 -9.48 -0.96
N ILE A 136 -16.51 -8.33 -0.41
CA ILE A 136 -15.64 -7.47 0.41
C ILE A 136 -15.44 -8.08 1.79
N SER A 137 -16.50 -8.63 2.39
CA SER A 137 -16.47 -9.31 3.69
C SER A 137 -15.48 -10.46 3.68
N ASP A 138 -15.55 -11.33 2.67
CA ASP A 138 -14.67 -12.48 2.54
C ASP A 138 -13.20 -12.04 2.40
N ALA A 139 -12.93 -11.02 1.58
CA ALA A 139 -11.58 -10.48 1.42
C ALA A 139 -11.03 -9.86 2.72
N VAL A 140 -11.86 -9.13 3.47
CA VAL A 140 -11.48 -8.55 4.76
C VAL A 140 -11.23 -9.65 5.79
N HIS A 141 -12.06 -10.67 5.84
CA HIS A 141 -11.91 -11.81 6.74
C HIS A 141 -10.59 -12.56 6.48
N LEU A 142 -10.32 -12.94 5.23
CA LEU A 142 -9.04 -13.56 4.84
C LEU A 142 -7.83 -12.69 5.21
N ALA A 143 -7.94 -11.38 5.02
CA ALA A 143 -6.88 -10.45 5.38
C ALA A 143 -6.66 -10.39 6.90
N GLN A 144 -7.73 -10.44 7.71
CA GLN A 144 -7.61 -10.47 9.17
C GLN A 144 -7.03 -11.79 9.67
N GLU A 145 -7.48 -12.94 9.15
CA GLU A 145 -6.89 -14.24 9.47
C GLU A 145 -5.38 -14.27 9.16
N PHE A 146 -4.99 -13.77 7.97
CA PHE A 146 -3.58 -13.71 7.60
C PHE A 146 -2.79 -12.75 8.48
N ALA A 147 -3.37 -11.62 8.90
CA ALA A 147 -2.71 -10.70 9.81
C ALA A 147 -2.48 -11.32 11.20
N GLU A 148 -3.45 -12.09 11.73
CA GLU A 148 -3.29 -12.88 12.96
C GLU A 148 -2.17 -13.93 12.80
N PHE A 149 -2.17 -14.66 11.70
CA PHE A 149 -1.14 -15.66 11.42
C PHE A 149 0.28 -15.06 11.37
N ILE A 150 0.45 -13.93 10.67
CA ILE A 150 1.74 -13.24 10.61
C ILE A 150 2.11 -12.60 11.96
N TYR A 151 1.12 -12.19 12.75
CA TYR A 151 1.38 -11.67 14.10
C TYR A 151 2.05 -12.72 14.99
N GLY A 152 1.61 -13.98 14.94
CA GLY A 152 2.32 -15.08 15.63
C GLY A 152 3.79 -15.20 15.20
N ALA A 153 4.07 -15.04 13.91
CA ALA A 153 5.44 -15.02 13.41
C ALA A 153 6.24 -13.81 13.94
N HIS A 154 5.62 -12.64 14.08
CA HIS A 154 6.26 -11.45 14.67
C HIS A 154 6.57 -11.65 16.15
N LEU A 155 5.66 -12.22 16.93
CA LEU A 155 5.88 -12.55 18.33
C LEU A 155 7.07 -13.50 18.49
N LEU A 156 7.04 -14.62 17.76
CA LEU A 156 8.11 -15.64 17.82
C LEU A 156 9.46 -15.07 17.35
N TYR A 157 9.47 -14.23 16.32
CA TYR A 157 10.69 -13.56 15.86
C TYR A 157 11.31 -12.69 16.96
N ASN A 158 10.51 -11.92 17.69
CA ASN A 158 11.00 -11.09 18.79
C ASN A 158 11.57 -11.92 19.95
N ILE A 159 10.91 -13.03 20.27
CA ILE A 159 11.41 -13.99 21.28
C ILE A 159 12.78 -14.54 20.86
N ILE A 160 12.91 -15.02 19.61
CA ILE A 160 14.18 -15.58 19.10
C ILE A 160 15.30 -14.51 19.14
N TYR A 161 14.96 -13.28 18.75
CA TYR A 161 15.92 -12.19 18.72
C TYR A 161 16.36 -11.77 20.14
N ALA A 162 15.44 -11.66 21.08
CA ALA A 162 15.73 -11.37 22.48
C ALA A 162 16.60 -12.46 23.12
N ASP A 163 16.26 -13.74 22.92
CA ASP A 163 17.05 -14.90 23.36
C ASP A 163 18.50 -14.82 22.87
N GLY A 164 18.64 -14.54 21.57
CA GLY A 164 19.97 -14.41 20.95
C GLY A 164 20.80 -13.23 21.49
N CYS A 165 20.13 -12.19 21.99
CA CYS A 165 20.77 -11.04 22.66
C CYS A 165 21.00 -11.26 24.17
N GLY A 166 20.36 -12.28 24.76
CA GLY A 166 20.38 -12.53 26.22
C GLY A 166 19.53 -11.54 26.98
N ILE A 167 18.41 -11.08 26.42
CA ILE A 167 17.47 -10.11 27.01
C ILE A 167 16.26 -10.87 27.57
N HIS A 168 15.97 -10.62 28.84
CA HIS A 168 14.87 -11.22 29.60
C HIS A 168 14.23 -10.16 30.53
N ASP A 169 13.73 -9.10 29.92
CA ASP A 169 13.02 -8.04 30.61
C ASP A 169 11.49 -8.26 30.60
N ASP A 170 10.77 -7.41 31.32
CA ASP A 170 9.31 -7.52 31.45
C ASP A 170 8.59 -7.43 30.07
N GLU A 171 9.13 -6.66 29.13
CA GLU A 171 8.57 -6.53 27.79
C GLU A 171 8.70 -7.83 26.99
N VAL A 172 9.85 -8.49 27.06
CA VAL A 172 10.09 -9.79 26.43
C VAL A 172 9.23 -10.88 27.06
N GLU A 173 9.10 -10.87 28.40
CA GLU A 173 8.23 -11.84 29.09
C GLU A 173 6.74 -11.63 28.76
N ALA A 174 6.30 -10.38 28.55
CA ALA A 174 4.95 -10.10 28.04
C ALA A 174 4.74 -10.69 26.64
N ILE A 175 5.72 -10.54 25.73
CA ILE A 175 5.66 -11.13 24.38
C ILE A 175 5.62 -12.67 24.45
N ARG A 176 6.36 -13.31 25.36
CA ARG A 176 6.30 -14.76 25.57
C ARG A 176 4.92 -15.22 26.04
N ALA A 177 4.34 -14.51 26.99
CA ALA A 177 3.01 -14.81 27.50
C ALA A 177 1.94 -14.66 26.39
N GLU A 178 2.05 -13.61 25.59
CA GLU A 178 1.18 -13.36 24.45
C GLU A 178 1.33 -14.43 23.36
N PHE A 179 2.58 -14.81 23.01
CA PHE A 179 2.82 -15.90 22.07
C PHE A 179 2.28 -17.25 22.54
N LYS A 180 2.41 -17.53 23.84
CA LYS A 180 1.80 -18.73 24.42
C LYS A 180 0.28 -18.71 24.27
N GLY A 181 -0.37 -17.61 24.64
CA GLY A 181 -1.82 -17.44 24.45
C GLY A 181 -2.24 -17.56 22.99
N TYR A 182 -1.42 -17.02 22.07
CA TYR A 182 -1.61 -17.17 20.63
C TYR A 182 -1.57 -18.66 20.21
N CYS A 183 -0.57 -19.42 20.64
CA CYS A 183 -0.46 -20.84 20.30
C CYS A 183 -1.59 -21.68 20.89
N ASP A 184 -2.02 -21.39 22.13
CA ASP A 184 -3.11 -22.09 22.81
C ASP A 184 -4.46 -21.96 22.08
N HIS A 185 -4.63 -20.89 21.29
CA HIS A 185 -5.87 -20.59 20.53
C HIS A 185 -5.67 -20.62 19.01
N TYR A 186 -4.49 -21.04 18.53
CA TYR A 186 -4.22 -21.06 17.11
C TYR A 186 -5.10 -22.06 16.37
N HIS A 187 -5.71 -21.59 15.31
CA HIS A 187 -6.45 -22.40 14.35
C HIS A 187 -5.86 -22.21 12.96
N SER A 188 -5.90 -23.26 12.14
CA SER A 188 -5.54 -23.13 10.74
C SER A 188 -6.37 -22.05 10.06
N ILE A 189 -5.71 -21.22 9.28
CA ILE A 189 -6.33 -20.16 8.47
C ILE A 189 -6.63 -20.68 7.06
N HIS A 190 -7.43 -19.94 6.29
CA HIS A 190 -7.65 -20.18 4.86
C HIS A 190 -6.42 -19.77 4.03
N LEU A 191 -5.27 -20.38 4.35
CA LEU A 191 -3.97 -19.99 3.79
C LEU A 191 -3.92 -20.15 2.27
N GLU A 192 -4.52 -21.19 1.71
CA GLU A 192 -4.49 -21.43 0.25
C GLU A 192 -5.22 -20.33 -0.50
N ASP A 193 -6.35 -19.85 0.00
CA ASP A 193 -7.10 -18.75 -0.60
C ASP A 193 -6.28 -17.44 -0.57
N VAL A 194 -5.59 -17.18 0.54
CA VAL A 194 -4.66 -16.04 0.66
C VAL A 194 -3.51 -16.14 -0.34
N LEU A 195 -2.93 -17.33 -0.51
CA LEU A 195 -1.81 -17.56 -1.44
C LEU A 195 -2.23 -17.39 -2.89
N GLU A 196 -3.43 -17.82 -3.25
CA GLU A 196 -4.00 -17.66 -4.59
C GLU A 196 -4.25 -16.19 -4.93
N ILE A 197 -4.94 -15.46 -4.04
CA ILE A 197 -5.25 -14.03 -4.24
C ILE A 197 -3.96 -13.18 -4.31
N SER A 198 -2.99 -13.46 -3.44
CA SER A 198 -1.75 -12.69 -3.35
C SER A 198 -0.74 -12.98 -4.45
N LYS A 199 -0.94 -14.06 -5.23
CA LYS A 199 0.04 -14.57 -6.22
C LYS A 199 1.43 -14.71 -5.60
N CYS A 200 1.49 -15.29 -4.42
CA CYS A 200 2.67 -15.35 -3.59
C CYS A 200 3.81 -16.13 -4.28
N PRO A 201 5.07 -15.66 -4.23
CA PRO A 201 6.20 -16.38 -4.79
C PRO A 201 6.38 -17.78 -4.16
N PRO A 202 6.76 -18.82 -4.93
CA PRO A 202 6.81 -20.21 -4.47
C PRO A 202 7.60 -20.43 -3.16
N MET A 203 8.76 -19.80 -3.01
CA MET A 203 9.55 -19.90 -1.78
C MET A 203 8.87 -19.28 -0.56
N THR A 204 8.04 -18.26 -0.77
CA THR A 204 7.27 -17.66 0.31
C THR A 204 6.07 -18.53 0.66
N SER A 205 5.36 -19.05 -0.33
CA SER A 205 4.25 -19.97 -0.12
C SER A 205 4.69 -21.24 0.61
N GLN A 206 5.83 -21.81 0.24
CA GLN A 206 6.40 -22.98 0.93
C GLN A 206 6.71 -22.68 2.41
N PHE A 207 7.30 -21.52 2.68
CA PHE A 207 7.58 -21.10 4.07
C PHE A 207 6.27 -20.93 4.86
N LEU A 208 5.28 -20.27 4.30
CA LEU A 208 4.00 -20.01 4.99
C LEU A 208 3.26 -21.32 5.32
N ARG A 209 3.20 -22.27 4.37
CA ARG A 209 2.61 -23.59 4.61
C ARG A 209 3.34 -24.37 5.72
N ALA A 210 4.68 -24.41 5.65
CA ALA A 210 5.45 -25.10 6.67
C ALA A 210 5.31 -24.46 8.05
N PHE A 211 5.21 -23.14 8.11
CA PHE A 211 5.03 -22.42 9.36
C PHE A 211 3.62 -22.66 9.95
N ASP A 212 2.57 -22.64 9.11
CA ASP A 212 1.20 -22.98 9.50
C ASP A 212 1.14 -24.41 10.06
N THR A 213 1.72 -25.39 9.36
CA THR A 213 1.79 -26.78 9.83
C THR A 213 2.47 -26.89 11.20
N ALA A 214 3.61 -26.23 11.38
CA ALA A 214 4.33 -26.28 12.66
C ALA A 214 3.52 -25.68 13.81
N LEU A 215 2.76 -24.61 13.56
CA LEU A 215 1.86 -24.02 14.56
C LEU A 215 0.69 -24.95 14.90
N GLN A 216 0.08 -25.61 13.90
CA GLN A 216 -1.02 -26.56 14.10
C GLN A 216 -0.57 -27.78 14.91
N GLU A 217 0.64 -28.28 14.67
CA GLU A 217 1.23 -29.41 15.38
C GLU A 217 1.77 -29.03 16.76
N GLY A 218 1.82 -27.73 17.09
CA GLY A 218 2.43 -27.22 18.31
C GLY A 218 3.95 -27.39 18.36
N ASP A 219 4.59 -27.63 17.19
CA ASP A 219 6.05 -27.77 17.08
C ASP A 219 6.71 -26.40 16.98
N ILE A 220 6.87 -25.77 18.15
CA ILE A 220 7.45 -24.42 18.27
C ILE A 220 8.91 -24.41 17.87
N ASP A 221 9.65 -25.49 18.06
CA ASP A 221 11.06 -25.57 17.65
C ASP A 221 11.18 -25.59 16.12
N ALA A 222 10.32 -26.34 15.42
CA ALA A 222 10.24 -26.28 13.97
C ALA A 222 9.85 -24.88 13.47
N ALA A 223 8.88 -24.23 14.10
CA ALA A 223 8.46 -22.86 13.76
C ALA A 223 9.63 -21.87 13.94
N ARG A 224 10.42 -21.97 15.02
CA ARG A 224 11.63 -21.17 15.26
C ARG A 224 12.65 -21.35 14.13
N ASP A 225 12.95 -22.60 13.80
CA ASP A 225 13.92 -22.94 12.75
C ASP A 225 13.50 -22.42 11.37
N LEU A 226 12.20 -22.47 11.06
CA LEU A 226 11.65 -21.93 9.83
C LEU A 226 11.85 -20.42 9.74
N LEU A 227 11.55 -19.66 10.81
CA LEU A 227 11.77 -18.22 10.86
C LEU A 227 13.24 -17.84 10.71
N ILE A 228 14.14 -18.51 11.42
CA ILE A 228 15.57 -18.27 11.33
C ILE A 228 16.08 -18.52 9.89
N ARG A 229 15.70 -19.65 9.28
CA ARG A 229 16.06 -19.96 7.89
C ARG A 229 15.48 -18.96 6.91
N ARG A 230 14.21 -18.54 7.13
CA ARG A 230 13.54 -17.55 6.27
C ARG A 230 14.24 -16.19 6.33
N GLU A 231 14.59 -15.70 7.51
CA GLU A 231 15.29 -14.43 7.63
C GLU A 231 16.67 -14.49 6.97
N ARG A 232 17.43 -15.57 7.20
CA ARG A 232 18.74 -15.79 6.56
C ARG A 232 18.63 -15.78 5.04
N PHE A 233 17.65 -16.47 4.50
CA PHE A 233 17.43 -16.52 3.06
C PHE A 233 17.12 -15.13 2.48
N VAL A 234 16.20 -14.37 3.12
CA VAL A 234 15.75 -13.07 2.61
C VAL A 234 16.76 -11.95 2.84
N LYS A 235 17.38 -11.91 4.03
CA LYS A 235 18.25 -10.79 4.44
C LYS A 235 19.74 -11.07 4.31
N GLN A 236 20.10 -12.35 4.12
CA GLN A 236 21.49 -12.80 3.97
C GLN A 236 22.40 -12.23 5.08
N ASN A 237 23.46 -11.49 4.71
CA ASN A 237 24.39 -10.88 5.69
C ASN A 237 23.76 -9.83 6.60
N ARG A 238 22.55 -9.36 6.29
CA ARG A 238 21.80 -8.41 7.11
C ARG A 238 20.81 -9.09 8.07
N ALA A 239 20.79 -10.42 8.10
CA ALA A 239 19.92 -11.17 9.00
C ALA A 239 20.35 -10.96 10.46
N LYS A 240 19.47 -10.41 11.29
CA LYS A 240 19.75 -10.13 12.70
C LYS A 240 19.92 -11.41 13.51
N LEU A 241 19.18 -12.46 13.18
CA LEU A 241 19.24 -13.75 13.85
C LEU A 241 20.54 -14.53 13.57
N ASN A 242 21.35 -14.12 12.59
CA ASN A 242 22.67 -14.72 12.37
C ASN A 242 23.69 -14.31 13.45
N ASN A 243 23.63 -13.07 13.90
CA ASN A 243 24.48 -12.53 14.94
C ASN A 243 23.70 -11.51 15.77
N PRO A 244 22.75 -11.95 16.61
CA PRO A 244 21.88 -11.07 17.38
C PRO A 244 22.66 -10.07 18.22
N LYS A 245 23.79 -10.48 18.81
CA LYS A 245 24.65 -9.62 19.67
C LYS A 245 25.30 -8.45 18.91
N SER A 246 25.37 -8.50 17.59
CA SER A 246 25.86 -7.37 16.76
C SER A 246 24.82 -6.28 16.59
N TYR A 247 23.58 -6.54 16.95
CA TYR A 247 22.47 -5.61 16.87
C TYR A 247 21.96 -5.36 18.29
N ARG A 248 21.65 -4.11 18.58
CA ARG A 248 21.07 -3.76 19.87
C ARG A 248 19.57 -4.00 19.84
N PHE A 249 19.08 -4.87 20.71
CA PHE A 249 17.65 -5.00 20.96
C PHE A 249 17.20 -3.83 21.82
N GLU A 250 16.65 -2.78 21.23
CA GLU A 250 16.17 -1.59 21.93
C GLU A 250 14.66 -1.65 22.16
N ARG A 251 13.93 -2.33 21.28
CA ARG A 251 12.47 -2.50 21.32
C ARG A 251 12.06 -3.63 20.39
N PRO A 252 10.87 -4.22 20.60
CA PRO A 252 10.28 -5.21 19.69
C PRO A 252 10.15 -4.68 18.26
N ILE A 253 10.36 -5.57 17.29
CA ILE A 253 10.31 -5.27 15.86
C ILE A 253 8.97 -5.77 15.32
N HIS A 254 8.22 -4.89 14.62
CA HIS A 254 6.93 -5.24 14.04
C HIS A 254 5.95 -5.85 15.05
N TYR A 255 5.96 -5.35 16.29
CA TYR A 255 5.06 -5.80 17.36
C TYR A 255 3.67 -5.18 17.18
N TYR A 256 3.02 -5.53 16.06
CA TYR A 256 1.65 -5.12 15.72
C TYR A 256 1.06 -6.06 14.67
N LYS A 257 -0.26 -6.16 14.64
CA LYS A 257 -0.99 -6.85 13.59
C LYS A 257 -1.01 -6.02 12.31
N LEU A 258 -1.01 -6.67 11.15
CA LEU A 258 -1.10 -5.98 9.87
C LEU A 258 -2.47 -5.30 9.73
N ASP A 259 -2.48 -4.04 9.37
CA ASP A 259 -3.69 -3.25 9.08
C ASP A 259 -3.84 -2.89 7.60
N TYR A 260 -2.93 -3.39 6.75
CA TYR A 260 -2.92 -3.17 5.29
C TYR A 260 -2.97 -1.68 4.89
N ARG A 261 -2.37 -0.82 5.69
CA ARG A 261 -2.41 0.65 5.55
C ARG A 261 -3.82 1.22 5.63
N PHE A 262 -4.70 0.57 6.36
CA PHE A 262 -6.07 1.03 6.54
C PHE A 262 -6.13 2.47 7.08
N GLY A 263 -5.25 2.84 8.02
CA GLY A 263 -5.15 4.21 8.51
C GLY A 263 -4.91 5.24 7.40
N THR A 264 -4.02 4.93 6.43
CA THR A 264 -3.80 5.80 5.25
C THR A 264 -5.03 5.86 4.34
N ALA A 265 -5.68 4.73 4.08
CA ALA A 265 -6.90 4.67 3.29
C ALA A 265 -8.04 5.47 3.96
N SER A 266 -8.20 5.33 5.27
CA SER A 266 -9.19 6.08 6.06
C SER A 266 -8.98 7.58 6.00
N THR A 267 -7.72 8.06 6.02
CA THR A 267 -7.41 9.48 5.83
C THR A 267 -7.89 9.97 4.46
N ILE A 268 -7.56 9.25 3.39
CA ILE A 268 -7.99 9.60 2.03
C ILE A 268 -9.53 9.63 1.91
N ILE A 269 -10.20 8.61 2.47
CA ILE A 269 -11.67 8.54 2.49
C ILE A 269 -12.27 9.74 3.24
N ASN A 270 -11.72 10.06 4.41
CA ASN A 270 -12.17 11.18 5.22
C ASN A 270 -12.01 12.51 4.48
N ASP A 271 -10.87 12.74 3.84
CA ASP A 271 -10.60 13.96 3.08
C ASP A 271 -11.60 14.12 1.91
N ILE A 272 -11.83 13.03 1.16
CA ILE A 272 -12.82 13.03 0.07
C ILE A 272 -14.23 13.31 0.61
N LEU A 273 -14.68 12.59 1.63
CA LEU A 273 -16.04 12.77 2.17
C LEU A 273 -16.23 14.18 2.77
N THR A 274 -15.24 14.70 3.48
CA THR A 274 -15.26 16.06 4.03
C THR A 274 -15.33 17.12 2.92
N GLY A 275 -14.52 16.96 1.87
CA GLY A 275 -14.55 17.87 0.73
C GLY A 275 -15.87 17.83 -0.05
N LEU A 276 -16.57 16.70 -0.08
CA LEU A 276 -17.91 16.61 -0.69
C LEU A 276 -18.99 17.34 0.12
N GLU A 277 -18.80 17.43 1.44
CA GLU A 277 -19.71 18.10 2.38
C GLU A 277 -19.50 19.63 2.40
N ALA A 278 -18.32 20.15 1.97
CA ALA A 278 -17.99 21.56 1.89
C ALA A 278 -18.71 22.25 0.69
#